data_bebbef6775a67a23013c7d9c819805d6
#
_entry.id   bebbef6775a67a23013c7d9c819805d6
#
_cell.length_a   1.000
_cell.length_b   1.000
_cell.length_c   1.000
_cell.angle_alpha   90.00
_cell.angle_beta   90.00
_cell.angle_gamma   90.00
#
_symmetry.space_group_name_H-M   'P 1'
#
loop_
_entity.id
_entity.type
_entity.pdbx_description
1 polymer ?
#
loop_
_entity_poly.entity_id
_entity_poly.type
_entity_poly.pdbx_seq_one_letter_code
_entity_poly.pdbx_strand_id
1 'polypeptide(L)'
;MISFTNVSKVYAKQAVLDILLLEIPKGQTFGLVGNNGAGKTTMFSCLLDLIKPSKGVVKNNNVNVRESEDWKSFTSAYLDESFLIGYLMPEEYFYFIGELRGVSKREVDRFLNQFEDLFNGEILKGKKYIRDLS
;
A
#
# COMPACT_ATOMS: atom_id res chain seq x y z
N MET A 1 -5.84 -0.12 14.18
CA MET A 1 -6.35 -1.51 14.20
C MET A 1 -6.91 -1.83 12.83
N ILE A 2 -6.52 -2.95 12.24
CA ILE A 2 -7.09 -3.48 11.00
C ILE A 2 -7.94 -4.69 11.38
N SER A 3 -9.13 -4.82 10.78
CA SER A 3 -9.99 -5.99 11.02
C SER A 3 -10.63 -6.50 9.74
N PHE A 4 -10.75 -7.83 9.66
CA PHE A 4 -11.50 -8.56 8.65
C PHE A 4 -12.57 -9.38 9.39
N THR A 5 -13.82 -9.22 9.00
CA THR A 5 -14.94 -9.92 9.62
C THR A 5 -15.77 -10.63 8.55
N ASN A 6 -15.81 -11.97 8.62
CA ASN A 6 -16.52 -12.84 7.68
C ASN A 6 -16.15 -12.55 6.20
N VAL A 7 -14.87 -12.21 5.94
CA VAL A 7 -14.42 -11.81 4.62
C VAL A 7 -14.13 -13.01 3.76
N SER A 8 -14.77 -13.09 2.61
CA SER A 8 -14.44 -14.07 1.59
C SER A 8 -14.30 -13.42 0.22
N LYS A 9 -13.43 -13.99 -0.62
CA LYS A 9 -13.32 -13.66 -2.04
C LYS A 9 -13.37 -14.93 -2.87
N VAL A 10 -14.29 -14.95 -3.82
CA VAL A 10 -14.53 -16.11 -4.69
C VAL A 10 -14.35 -15.68 -6.14
N TYR A 11 -13.58 -16.44 -6.91
CA TYR A 11 -13.45 -16.33 -8.35
C TYR A 11 -13.85 -17.67 -9.00
N ALA A 12 -14.71 -17.62 -10.01
CA ALA A 12 -15.14 -18.81 -10.76
C ALA A 12 -15.50 -20.02 -9.87
N LYS A 13 -16.23 -19.77 -8.77
CA LYS A 13 -16.67 -20.74 -7.75
C LYS A 13 -15.55 -21.26 -6.81
N GLN A 14 -14.32 -20.76 -6.93
CA GLN A 14 -13.22 -21.10 -6.04
C GLN A 14 -13.00 -19.97 -5.03
N ALA A 15 -13.04 -20.30 -3.74
CA ALA A 15 -12.67 -19.36 -2.68
C ALA A 15 -11.14 -19.20 -2.66
N VAL A 16 -10.66 -17.97 -2.87
CA VAL A 16 -9.24 -17.61 -2.80
C VAL A 16 -8.88 -16.89 -1.51
N LEU A 17 -9.89 -16.42 -0.79
CA LEU A 17 -9.78 -15.83 0.53
C LEU A 17 -10.98 -16.23 1.35
N ASP A 18 -10.76 -16.69 2.58
CA ASP A 18 -11.81 -17.02 3.54
C ASP A 18 -11.28 -16.74 4.95
N ILE A 19 -11.73 -15.64 5.54
CA ILE A 19 -11.30 -15.16 6.85
C ILE A 19 -12.54 -14.93 7.70
N LEU A 20 -12.74 -15.77 8.70
CA LEU A 20 -13.82 -15.60 9.64
C LEU A 20 -13.64 -14.35 10.50
N LEU A 21 -12.45 -14.25 11.12
CA LEU A 21 -12.07 -13.10 11.93
C LEU A 21 -10.54 -12.96 11.93
N LEU A 22 -10.06 -11.75 11.62
CA LEU A 22 -8.67 -11.37 11.81
C LEU A 22 -8.63 -9.94 12.33
N GLU A 23 -7.93 -9.74 13.42
CA GLU A 23 -7.69 -8.42 13.99
C GLU A 23 -6.17 -8.21 14.14
N ILE A 24 -5.70 -7.07 13.63
CA ILE A 24 -4.32 -6.64 13.77
C ILE A 24 -4.33 -5.35 14.60
N PRO A 25 -3.95 -5.41 15.87
CA PRO A 25 -3.94 -4.26 16.75
C PRO A 25 -3.01 -3.15 16.26
N LYS A 26 -3.30 -1.91 16.66
CA LYS A 26 -2.44 -0.77 16.39
C LYS A 26 -1.07 -0.97 17.04
N GLY A 27 0.00 -0.60 16.31
CA GLY A 27 1.37 -0.67 16.80
C GLY A 27 2.03 -2.04 16.68
N GLN A 28 1.35 -3.04 16.10
CA GLN A 28 1.93 -4.36 15.85
C GLN A 28 2.52 -4.46 14.45
N THR A 29 3.63 -5.20 14.34
CA THR A 29 4.13 -5.74 13.07
C THR A 29 3.46 -7.08 12.83
N PHE A 30 2.80 -7.22 11.68
CA PHE A 30 2.10 -8.45 11.29
C PHE A 30 2.73 -9.03 10.03
N GLY A 31 3.15 -10.29 10.09
CA GLY A 31 3.69 -11.04 8.96
C GLY A 31 2.66 -12.02 8.41
N LEU A 32 2.38 -11.94 7.10
CA LEU A 32 1.52 -12.88 6.39
C LEU A 32 2.37 -13.82 5.54
N VAL A 33 2.41 -15.09 5.89
CA VAL A 33 3.20 -16.12 5.21
C VAL A 33 2.28 -17.15 4.57
N GLY A 34 2.69 -17.70 3.43
CA GLY A 34 1.94 -18.73 2.73
C GLY A 34 2.47 -18.93 1.30
N ASN A 35 2.10 -20.02 0.69
CA ASN A 35 2.49 -20.37 -0.68
C ASN A 35 1.98 -19.35 -1.71
N ASN A 36 2.55 -19.38 -2.91
CA ASN A 36 2.01 -18.62 -4.04
C ASN A 36 0.58 -19.10 -4.33
N GLY A 37 -0.34 -18.15 -4.53
CA GLY A 37 -1.77 -18.46 -4.68
C GLY A 37 -2.58 -18.59 -3.38
N ALA A 38 -1.96 -18.51 -2.20
CA ALA A 38 -2.65 -18.62 -0.91
C ALA A 38 -3.55 -17.41 -0.54
N GLY A 39 -3.77 -16.46 -1.44
CA GLY A 39 -4.66 -15.32 -1.22
C GLY A 39 -4.01 -14.10 -0.53
N LYS A 40 -2.69 -14.10 -0.30
CA LYS A 40 -2.01 -12.98 0.38
C LYS A 40 -2.25 -11.64 -0.31
N THR A 41 -1.96 -11.55 -1.62
CA THR A 41 -2.20 -10.33 -2.41
C THR A 41 -3.68 -9.96 -2.45
N THR A 42 -4.57 -10.96 -2.52
CA THR A 42 -6.02 -10.75 -2.48
C THR A 42 -6.47 -10.12 -1.17
N MET A 43 -5.91 -10.56 -0.04
CA MET A 43 -6.18 -9.99 1.27
C MET A 43 -5.76 -8.51 1.33
N PHE A 44 -4.53 -8.18 0.91
CA PHE A 44 -4.07 -6.79 0.86
C PHE A 44 -4.88 -5.95 -0.13
N SER A 45 -5.24 -6.50 -1.28
CA SER A 45 -6.09 -5.80 -2.25
C SER A 45 -7.49 -5.51 -1.70
N CYS A 46 -8.07 -6.39 -0.86
CA CYS A 46 -9.32 -6.11 -0.16
C CYS A 46 -9.14 -5.02 0.92
N LEU A 47 -8.01 -5.01 1.65
CA LEU A 47 -7.70 -4.00 2.66
C LEU A 47 -7.55 -2.60 2.05
N LEU A 48 -6.99 -2.53 0.85
CA LEU A 48 -6.73 -1.28 0.12
C LEU A 48 -7.90 -0.88 -0.81
N ASP A 49 -9.03 -1.58 -0.71
CA ASP A 49 -10.21 -1.39 -1.58
C ASP A 49 -9.91 -1.43 -3.09
N LEU A 50 -8.83 -2.11 -3.48
CA LEU A 50 -8.49 -2.35 -4.90
C LEU A 50 -9.40 -3.42 -5.51
N ILE A 51 -9.87 -4.36 -4.70
CA ILE A 51 -10.87 -5.37 -5.08
C ILE A 51 -11.96 -5.49 -4.03
N LYS A 52 -13.18 -5.69 -4.49
CA LYS A 52 -14.33 -5.93 -3.62
C LYS A 52 -14.30 -7.36 -3.07
N PRO A 53 -14.39 -7.60 -1.75
CA PRO A 53 -14.67 -8.93 -1.21
C PRO A 53 -16.05 -9.44 -1.69
N SER A 54 -16.21 -10.74 -1.81
CA SER A 54 -17.50 -11.36 -2.14
C SER A 54 -18.49 -11.28 -0.98
N LYS A 55 -17.95 -11.36 0.25
CA LYS A 55 -18.70 -11.21 1.51
C LYS A 55 -17.81 -10.56 2.57
N GLY A 56 -18.45 -10.07 3.63
CA GLY A 56 -17.78 -9.57 4.82
C GLY A 56 -17.36 -8.11 4.74
N VAL A 57 -16.70 -7.67 5.79
CA VAL A 57 -16.31 -6.28 6.00
C VAL A 57 -14.83 -6.19 6.37
N VAL A 58 -14.15 -5.26 5.74
CA VAL A 58 -12.76 -4.88 6.07
C VAL A 58 -12.76 -3.48 6.65
N LYS A 59 -12.12 -3.30 7.80
CA LYS A 59 -11.97 -1.98 8.42
C LYS A 59 -10.50 -1.67 8.68
N ASN A 60 -10.17 -0.40 8.52
CA ASN A 60 -8.89 0.17 8.92
C ASN A 60 -9.15 1.31 9.89
N ASN A 61 -8.63 1.19 11.12
CA ASN A 61 -8.88 2.12 12.23
C ASN A 61 -10.40 2.41 12.44
N ASN A 62 -11.22 1.36 12.45
CA ASN A 62 -12.69 1.37 12.53
C ASN A 62 -13.42 1.97 11.32
N VAL A 63 -12.72 2.47 10.32
CA VAL A 63 -13.30 2.95 9.06
C VAL A 63 -13.49 1.76 8.12
N ASN A 64 -14.71 1.56 7.63
CA ASN A 64 -14.99 0.58 6.58
C ASN A 64 -14.32 1.09 5.29
N VAL A 65 -13.35 0.32 4.77
CA VAL A 65 -12.54 0.75 3.64
C VAL A 65 -13.32 0.97 2.34
N ARG A 66 -14.54 0.45 2.27
CA ARG A 66 -15.43 0.58 1.11
C ARG A 66 -16.46 1.70 1.22
N GLU A 67 -16.71 2.19 2.42
CA GLU A 67 -17.76 3.19 2.69
C GLU A 67 -17.20 4.60 2.88
N SER A 68 -15.91 4.71 3.18
CA SER A 68 -15.22 5.99 3.35
C SER A 68 -13.79 5.90 2.82
N GLU A 69 -13.26 7.02 2.35
CA GLU A 69 -11.86 7.18 1.93
C GLU A 69 -10.95 7.70 3.06
N ASP A 70 -11.49 8.02 4.23
CA ASP A 70 -10.75 8.61 5.36
C ASP A 70 -9.52 7.79 5.75
N TRP A 71 -9.60 6.45 5.63
CA TRP A 71 -8.50 5.55 5.92
C TRP A 71 -7.27 5.79 5.04
N LYS A 72 -7.43 6.37 3.85
CA LYS A 72 -6.32 6.68 2.93
C LYS A 72 -5.38 7.75 3.50
N SER A 73 -5.89 8.64 4.36
CA SER A 73 -5.11 9.73 4.96
C SER A 73 -4.00 9.25 5.90
N PHE A 74 -4.21 8.10 6.55
CA PHE A 74 -3.28 7.50 7.51
C PHE A 74 -2.74 6.12 7.09
N THR A 75 -2.89 5.76 5.82
CA THR A 75 -2.44 4.46 5.29
C THR A 75 -1.52 4.67 4.10
N SER A 76 -0.43 3.93 4.06
CA SER A 76 0.44 3.83 2.89
C SER A 76 0.64 2.35 2.56
N ALA A 77 0.79 2.05 1.28
CA ALA A 77 0.98 0.69 0.81
C ALA A 77 1.97 0.65 -0.35
N TYR A 78 2.76 -0.41 -0.39
CA TYR A 78 3.53 -0.83 -1.54
C TYR A 78 3.19 -2.29 -1.80
N LEU A 79 2.67 -2.60 -2.96
CA LEU A 79 2.32 -3.97 -3.35
C LEU A 79 3.38 -4.57 -4.26
N ASP A 80 3.71 -3.89 -5.34
CA ASP A 80 4.75 -4.26 -6.28
C ASP A 80 5.12 -3.06 -7.18
N GLU A 81 6.12 -3.25 -8.03
CA GLU A 81 6.66 -2.20 -8.91
C GLU A 81 5.65 -1.66 -9.93
N SER A 82 4.60 -2.41 -10.28
CA SER A 82 3.58 -1.96 -11.24
C SER A 82 2.75 -0.77 -10.75
N PHE A 83 2.78 -0.51 -9.43
CA PHE A 83 2.15 0.66 -8.83
C PHE A 83 3.01 1.92 -8.87
N LEU A 84 4.28 1.82 -9.26
CA LEU A 84 5.14 2.97 -9.46
C LEU A 84 4.90 3.59 -10.83
N ILE A 85 4.94 4.93 -10.89
CA ILE A 85 4.84 5.65 -12.15
C ILE A 85 6.21 5.64 -12.82
N GLY A 86 6.51 4.59 -13.57
CA GLY A 86 7.84 4.27 -14.07
C GLY A 86 8.47 5.31 -15.01
N TYR A 87 7.69 6.21 -15.61
CA TYR A 87 8.16 7.28 -16.50
C TYR A 87 8.40 8.62 -15.80
N LEU A 88 8.25 8.68 -14.48
CA LEU A 88 8.72 9.78 -13.67
C LEU A 88 10.15 9.54 -13.20
N MET A 89 10.88 10.63 -12.98
CA MET A 89 12.11 10.57 -12.19
C MET A 89 11.75 10.37 -10.71
N PRO A 90 12.64 9.77 -9.90
CA PRO A 90 12.36 9.54 -8.47
C PRO A 90 11.95 10.80 -7.72
N GLU A 91 12.62 11.93 -7.96
CA GLU A 91 12.26 13.20 -7.32
C GLU A 91 10.87 13.68 -7.70
N GLU A 92 10.49 13.57 -8.99
CA GLU A 92 9.15 13.92 -9.46
C GLU A 92 8.09 13.05 -8.79
N TYR A 93 8.37 11.76 -8.65
CA TYR A 93 7.48 10.83 -7.96
C TYR A 93 7.31 11.18 -6.48
N PHE A 94 8.39 11.48 -5.76
CA PHE A 94 8.31 11.90 -4.36
C PHE A 94 7.55 13.22 -4.19
N TYR A 95 7.76 14.19 -5.05
CA TYR A 95 7.00 15.45 -5.03
C TYR A 95 5.52 15.21 -5.32
N PHE A 96 5.20 14.38 -6.30
CA PHE A 96 3.83 13.99 -6.61
C PHE A 96 3.12 13.35 -5.41
N ILE A 97 3.77 12.38 -4.77
CA ILE A 97 3.21 11.74 -3.56
C ILE A 97 3.09 12.74 -2.40
N GLY A 98 4.07 13.62 -2.23
CA GLY A 98 4.02 14.70 -1.24
C GLY A 98 2.81 15.62 -1.46
N GLU A 99 2.59 16.07 -2.69
CA GLU A 99 1.47 16.93 -3.05
C GLU A 99 0.12 16.27 -2.76
N LEU A 100 -0.05 14.99 -3.10
CA LEU A 100 -1.26 14.21 -2.77
C LEU A 100 -1.52 14.13 -1.26
N ARG A 101 -0.49 14.30 -0.43
CA ARG A 101 -0.56 14.29 1.04
C ARG A 101 -0.58 15.68 1.65
N GLY A 102 -0.62 16.75 0.84
CA GLY A 102 -0.57 18.12 1.31
C GLY A 102 0.78 18.53 1.89
N VAL A 103 1.85 17.79 1.54
CA VAL A 103 3.23 18.05 1.97
C VAL A 103 3.94 18.91 0.93
N SER A 104 4.55 20.01 1.35
CA SER A 104 5.29 20.90 0.46
C SER A 104 6.59 20.25 -0.06
N LYS A 105 7.07 20.68 -1.24
CA LYS A 105 8.35 20.21 -1.79
C LYS A 105 9.51 20.36 -0.81
N ARG A 106 9.56 21.48 -0.07
CA ARG A 106 10.61 21.72 0.93
C ARG A 106 10.58 20.70 2.09
N GLU A 107 9.40 20.24 2.46
CA GLU A 107 9.25 19.20 3.49
C GLU A 107 9.64 17.84 2.93
N VAL A 108 9.28 17.55 1.68
CA VAL A 108 9.73 16.34 0.97
C VAL A 108 11.26 16.32 0.90
N ASP A 109 11.91 17.41 0.47
CA ASP A 109 13.37 17.50 0.41
C ASP A 109 14.02 17.24 1.77
N ARG A 110 13.47 17.87 2.83
CA ARG A 110 13.97 17.66 4.22
C ARG A 110 13.84 16.21 4.66
N PHE A 111 12.76 15.55 4.28
CA PHE A 111 12.55 14.14 4.56
C PHE A 111 13.52 13.26 3.79
N LEU A 112 13.69 13.48 2.48
CA LEU A 112 14.58 12.70 1.62
C LEU A 112 16.05 12.83 2.01
N ASN A 113 16.48 14.00 2.48
CA ASN A 113 17.86 14.21 2.96
C ASN A 113 18.24 13.28 4.12
N GLN A 114 17.28 12.75 4.88
CA GLN A 114 17.55 11.77 5.93
C GLN A 114 18.00 10.41 5.37
N PHE A 115 17.77 10.17 4.10
CA PHE A 115 18.10 8.92 3.40
C PHE A 115 19.22 9.10 2.37
N GLU A 116 19.94 10.24 2.38
CA GLU A 116 20.97 10.54 1.38
C GLU A 116 22.06 9.47 1.34
N ASP A 117 22.51 8.99 2.50
CA ASP A 117 23.50 7.92 2.61
C ASP A 117 22.97 6.59 2.03
N LEU A 118 21.67 6.30 2.24
CA LEU A 118 21.03 5.10 1.69
C LEU A 118 20.92 5.18 0.15
N PHE A 119 20.60 6.35 -0.36
CA PHE A 119 20.45 6.57 -1.80
C PHE A 119 21.78 6.63 -2.55
N ASN A 120 22.88 6.91 -1.85
CA ASN A 120 24.25 6.91 -2.36
C ASN A 120 24.40 7.66 -3.70
N GLY A 121 23.60 8.71 -3.93
CA GLY A 121 23.59 9.49 -5.17
C GLY A 121 22.94 8.79 -6.38
N GLU A 122 22.42 7.57 -6.23
CA GLU A 122 21.88 6.79 -7.35
C GLU A 122 20.39 7.09 -7.61
N ILE A 123 19.66 7.51 -6.60
CA ILE A 123 18.21 7.72 -6.66
C ILE A 123 17.86 9.17 -6.92
N LEU A 124 18.44 10.10 -6.13
CA LEU A 124 18.17 11.54 -6.24
C LEU A 124 19.20 12.21 -7.15
N LYS A 125 18.79 13.31 -7.81
CA LYS A 125 19.62 14.11 -8.71
C LYS A 125 20.08 13.35 -9.97
N GLY A 126 19.54 12.16 -10.19
CA GLY A 126 19.77 11.36 -11.39
C GLY A 126 18.92 11.84 -12.57
N LYS A 127 19.30 11.40 -13.78
CA LYS A 127 18.50 11.64 -15.00
C LYS A 127 17.79 10.36 -15.48
N LYS A 128 17.67 9.36 -14.60
CA LYS A 128 17.01 8.07 -14.91
C LYS A 128 15.57 8.10 -14.48
N TYR A 129 14.71 7.52 -15.29
CA TYR A 129 13.34 7.24 -14.90
C TYR A 129 13.29 6.08 -13.90
N ILE A 130 12.22 6.00 -13.10
CA ILE A 130 12.04 4.91 -12.12
C ILE A 130 12.13 3.54 -12.79
N ARG A 131 11.56 3.37 -13.99
CA ARG A 131 11.61 2.11 -14.75
C ARG A 131 13.02 1.69 -15.19
N ASP A 132 13.97 2.63 -15.19
CA ASP A 132 15.36 2.42 -15.62
C ASP A 132 16.31 2.24 -14.42
N LEU A 133 15.77 2.26 -13.20
CA LEU A 133 16.48 1.90 -11.98
C LEU A 133 16.47 0.39 -11.84
N SER A 134 17.60 -0.20 -11.63
CA SER A 134 17.75 -1.65 -11.40
C SER A 134 17.66 -1.99 -9.91
#